data_b06605d45efc77fab6dc0ed53a91230d
#
_entry.id   b06605d45efc77fab6dc0ed53a91230d
#
_cell.length_a   1.000
_cell.length_b   1.000
_cell.length_c   1.000
_cell.angle_alpha   90.00
_cell.angle_beta   90.00
_cell.angle_gamma   90.00
#
_symmetry.space_group_name_H-M   'P 1'
#
loop_
_entity.id
_entity.type
_entity.pdbx_description
1 polymer ?
#
loop_
_entity_poly.entity_id
_entity_poly.type
_entity_poly.pdbx_seq_one_letter_code
_entity_poly.pdbx_strand_id
1 'polypeptide(L)'
;DSLQAMRERLIKLEAGPLPTDMAADLAQLAASFSDLLTFEKDSGTVRFNSDFTFSSGSDVLKDGTTEAISALADIMNAASASGFECEVIGHTDNVRVSNPATRAKHKNNTYLAVHRAISVRTALVGAGVNPARIKVAGYGEYRPVVANTNKGAAQNRRVEIVFTSSTM
;
A
#
# COMPACT_ATOMS: atom_id res chain seq x y z
N ASP A 1 -15.53 13.73 -14.10
CA ASP A 1 -14.26 13.91 -14.61
C ASP A 1 -13.48 15.14 -14.14
N SER A 2 -13.96 16.41 -14.26
CA SER A 2 -13.27 17.57 -13.69
C SER A 2 -13.30 17.58 -12.16
N LEU A 3 -14.37 17.08 -11.52
CA LEU A 3 -14.49 16.98 -10.07
C LEU A 3 -13.53 15.95 -9.46
N GLN A 4 -13.32 14.84 -10.15
CA GLN A 4 -12.41 13.79 -9.71
C GLN A 4 -10.95 14.25 -9.86
N ALA A 5 -10.61 14.89 -10.99
CA ALA A 5 -9.31 15.51 -11.18
C ALA A 5 -9.03 16.65 -10.19
N MET A 6 -10.07 17.39 -9.82
CA MET A 6 -9.99 18.47 -8.84
C MET A 6 -9.82 17.94 -7.40
N ARG A 7 -10.50 16.82 -7.07
CA ARG A 7 -10.30 16.09 -5.80
C ARG A 7 -8.89 15.54 -5.68
N GLU A 8 -8.38 14.91 -6.73
CA GLU A 8 -7.01 14.37 -6.77
C GLU A 8 -5.98 15.49 -6.64
N ARG A 9 -6.27 16.64 -7.25
CA ARG A 9 -5.42 17.83 -7.16
C ARG A 9 -5.46 18.49 -5.79
N LEU A 10 -6.62 18.50 -5.13
CA LEU A 10 -6.79 18.95 -3.74
C LEU A 10 -6.06 18.04 -2.77
N ILE A 11 -6.18 16.72 -2.93
CA ILE A 11 -5.46 15.74 -2.11
C ILE A 11 -3.94 15.92 -2.27
N LYS A 12 -3.46 16.15 -3.49
CA LYS A 12 -2.05 16.46 -3.75
C LYS A 12 -1.59 17.78 -3.13
N LEU A 13 -2.46 18.78 -3.11
CA LEU A 13 -2.16 20.10 -2.51
C LEU A 13 -2.21 20.07 -0.98
N GLU A 14 -3.11 19.26 -0.39
CA GLU A 14 -3.22 19.09 1.06
C GLU A 14 -2.11 18.22 1.63
N ALA A 15 -1.62 17.25 0.85
CA ALA A 15 -0.52 16.38 1.27
C ALA A 15 0.83 17.12 1.33
N GLY A 16 1.04 18.13 0.48
CA GLY A 16 2.32 18.79 0.33
C GLY A 16 3.43 17.84 -0.14
N PRO A 17 4.62 18.34 -0.49
CA PRO A 17 5.75 17.47 -0.77
C PRO A 17 6.26 16.81 0.52
N LEU A 18 6.67 15.54 0.43
CA LEU A 18 7.33 14.86 1.54
C LEU A 18 8.64 15.59 1.89
N PRO A 19 9.06 15.61 3.17
CA PRO A 19 10.36 16.10 3.55
C PRO A 19 11.47 15.43 2.75
N THR A 20 12.52 16.19 2.43
CA THR A 20 13.64 15.71 1.60
C THR A 20 14.27 14.44 2.17
N ASP A 21 14.52 14.39 3.47
CA ASP A 21 15.11 13.23 4.13
C ASP A 21 14.19 12.01 4.07
N MET A 22 12.91 12.18 4.33
CA MET A 22 11.92 11.11 4.22
C MET A 22 11.82 10.57 2.79
N ALA A 23 11.77 11.44 1.80
CA ALA A 23 11.73 11.04 0.39
C ALA A 23 13.00 10.30 -0.03
N ALA A 24 14.17 10.73 0.43
CA ALA A 24 15.44 10.05 0.17
C ALA A 24 15.48 8.65 0.80
N ASP A 25 15.00 8.51 2.03
CA ASP A 25 14.94 7.23 2.73
C ASP A 25 13.96 6.25 2.06
N LEU A 26 12.82 6.74 1.59
CA LEU A 26 11.85 5.92 0.85
C LEU A 26 12.40 5.48 -0.52
N ALA A 27 13.13 6.36 -1.21
CA ALA A 27 13.79 6.01 -2.47
C ALA A 27 14.88 4.95 -2.25
N GLN A 28 15.64 5.05 -1.17
CA GLN A 28 16.65 4.06 -0.79
C GLN A 28 16.01 2.71 -0.44
N LEU A 29 14.89 2.73 0.27
CA LEU A 29 14.10 1.54 0.58
C LEU A 29 13.66 0.82 -0.72
N ALA A 30 13.12 1.56 -1.67
CA ALA A 30 12.71 1.01 -2.96
C ALA A 30 13.89 0.43 -3.75
N ALA A 31 15.05 1.07 -3.70
CA ALA A 31 16.25 0.55 -4.34
C ALA A 31 16.74 -0.76 -3.69
N SER A 32 16.60 -0.89 -2.37
CA SER A 32 17.02 -2.08 -1.62
C SER A 32 16.08 -3.27 -1.78
N PHE A 33 14.81 -3.04 -2.09
CA PHE A 33 13.76 -4.06 -2.23
C PHE A 33 13.02 -3.91 -3.56
N SER A 34 13.74 -3.75 -4.66
CA SER A 34 13.21 -3.37 -5.97
C SER A 34 12.19 -4.33 -6.58
N ASP A 35 12.25 -5.63 -6.25
CA ASP A 35 11.26 -6.61 -6.69
C ASP A 35 9.95 -6.52 -5.90
N LEU A 36 10.03 -6.07 -4.66
CA LEU A 36 8.93 -6.05 -3.72
C LEU A 36 8.14 -4.76 -3.78
N LEU A 37 8.83 -3.61 -3.84
CA LEU A 37 8.18 -2.31 -3.75
C LEU A 37 8.81 -1.25 -4.66
N THR A 38 8.02 -0.25 -4.98
CA THR A 38 8.43 0.97 -5.69
C THR A 38 8.02 2.19 -4.89
N PHE A 39 8.70 3.31 -5.11
CA PHE A 39 8.36 4.60 -4.51
C PHE A 39 8.12 5.64 -5.61
N GLU A 40 6.96 6.28 -5.56
CA GLU A 40 6.60 7.39 -6.43
C GLU A 40 6.67 8.69 -5.63
N LYS A 41 7.71 9.48 -5.89
CA LYS A 41 8.01 10.71 -5.15
C LYS A 41 6.92 11.77 -5.28
N ASP A 42 6.35 11.94 -6.47
CA ASP A 42 5.39 13.01 -6.76
C ASP A 42 4.07 12.83 -6.01
N SER A 43 3.64 11.60 -5.79
CA SER A 43 2.41 11.27 -5.06
C SER A 43 2.65 10.90 -3.58
N GLY A 44 3.92 10.74 -3.18
CA GLY A 44 4.25 10.26 -1.83
C GLY A 44 3.74 8.84 -1.57
N THR A 45 3.79 7.97 -2.58
CA THR A 45 3.22 6.63 -2.52
C THR A 45 4.29 5.55 -2.59
N VAL A 46 4.25 4.63 -1.62
CA VAL A 46 4.99 3.36 -1.66
C VAL A 46 4.02 2.29 -2.14
N ARG A 47 4.42 1.54 -3.15
CA ARG A 47 3.59 0.51 -3.78
C ARG A 47 4.23 -0.86 -3.64
N PHE A 48 3.56 -1.77 -2.92
CA PHE A 48 3.99 -3.17 -2.79
C PHE A 48 3.35 -4.02 -3.89
N ASN A 49 4.18 -4.81 -4.57
CA ASN A 49 3.72 -5.81 -5.52
C ASN A 49 3.14 -7.01 -4.75
N SER A 50 1.84 -7.27 -4.89
CA SER A 50 1.17 -8.32 -4.11
C SER A 50 1.70 -9.73 -4.38
N ASP A 51 2.15 -10.01 -5.60
CA ASP A 51 2.67 -11.34 -5.95
C ASP A 51 3.98 -11.68 -5.19
N PHE A 52 4.77 -10.64 -4.87
CA PHE A 52 5.98 -10.79 -4.05
C PHE A 52 5.73 -10.62 -2.55
N THR A 53 4.63 -9.94 -2.19
CA THR A 53 4.28 -9.64 -0.80
C THR A 53 3.49 -10.75 -0.13
N PHE A 54 2.56 -11.37 -0.86
CA PHE A 54 1.63 -12.38 -0.37
C PHE A 54 1.68 -13.65 -1.23
N SER A 55 1.33 -14.78 -0.65
CA SER A 55 1.01 -15.98 -1.41
C SER A 55 -0.28 -15.77 -2.20
N SER A 56 -0.45 -16.49 -3.33
CA SER A 56 -1.64 -16.37 -4.17
C SER A 56 -2.93 -16.57 -3.38
N GLY A 57 -3.88 -15.66 -3.53
CA GLY A 57 -5.16 -15.69 -2.83
C GLY A 57 -5.06 -15.56 -1.30
N SER A 58 -3.94 -15.12 -0.77
CA SER A 58 -3.68 -15.03 0.67
C SER A 58 -3.40 -13.58 1.10
N ASP A 59 -3.64 -13.31 2.37
CA ASP A 59 -3.24 -12.11 3.08
C ASP A 59 -2.05 -12.33 4.01
N VAL A 60 -1.45 -13.52 3.98
CA VAL A 60 -0.26 -13.86 4.76
C VAL A 60 0.99 -13.31 4.06
N LEU A 61 1.76 -12.51 4.80
CA LEU A 61 3.00 -11.93 4.30
C LEU A 61 4.07 -13.00 4.09
N LYS A 62 4.76 -12.93 2.96
CA LYS A 62 5.94 -13.75 2.69
C LYS A 62 7.12 -13.30 3.54
N ASP A 63 8.03 -14.21 3.86
CA ASP A 63 9.15 -13.97 4.78
C ASP A 63 10.00 -12.74 4.42
N GLY A 64 10.34 -12.55 3.14
CA GLY A 64 11.14 -11.40 2.69
C GLY A 64 10.47 -10.04 2.84
N THR A 65 9.15 -10.01 2.99
CA THR A 65 8.37 -8.77 3.14
C THR A 65 8.53 -8.17 4.53
N THR A 66 8.69 -8.98 5.55
CA THR A 66 8.81 -8.53 6.94
C THR A 66 9.99 -7.57 7.12
N GLU A 67 11.10 -7.84 6.45
CA GLU A 67 12.30 -7.02 6.49
C GLU A 67 12.06 -5.64 5.86
N ALA A 68 11.41 -5.59 4.71
CA ALA A 68 11.05 -4.34 4.04
C ALA A 68 10.06 -3.51 4.87
N ILE A 69 9.06 -4.15 5.48
CA ILE A 69 8.08 -3.46 6.34
C ILE A 69 8.76 -2.93 7.61
N SER A 70 9.68 -3.68 8.20
CA SER A 70 10.45 -3.20 9.34
C SER A 70 11.28 -1.96 8.99
N ALA A 71 11.94 -1.97 7.83
CA ALA A 71 12.69 -0.81 7.34
C ALA A 71 11.77 0.40 7.06
N LEU A 72 10.58 0.17 6.51
CA LEU A 72 9.58 1.22 6.33
C LEU A 72 9.10 1.79 7.67
N ALA A 73 8.89 0.94 8.67
CA ALA A 73 8.53 1.37 10.02
C ALA A 73 9.61 2.27 10.64
N ASP A 74 10.87 1.96 10.44
CA ASP A 74 11.98 2.80 10.89
C ASP A 74 11.94 4.20 10.24
N ILE A 75 11.64 4.27 8.96
CA ILE A 75 11.47 5.55 8.23
C ILE A 75 10.28 6.34 8.82
N MET A 76 9.15 5.69 9.06
CA MET A 76 7.97 6.34 9.63
C MET A 76 8.19 6.82 11.06
N ASN A 77 9.06 6.18 11.80
CA ASN A 77 9.41 6.54 13.18
C ASN A 77 10.55 7.56 13.28
N ALA A 78 11.20 7.88 12.17
CA ALA A 78 12.21 8.92 12.14
C ALA A 78 11.60 10.32 12.34
N ALA A 79 12.40 11.24 12.87
CA ALA A 79 11.94 12.61 13.16
C ALA A 79 11.39 13.33 11.91
N SER A 80 11.99 13.11 10.75
CA SER A 80 11.54 13.70 9.47
C SER A 80 10.15 13.29 9.04
N ALA A 81 9.67 12.13 9.49
CA ALA A 81 8.34 11.60 9.15
C ALA A 81 7.29 11.84 10.25
N SER A 82 7.64 12.50 11.36
CA SER A 82 6.78 12.63 12.52
C SER A 82 5.46 13.37 12.27
N GLY A 83 5.43 14.27 11.28
CA GLY A 83 4.25 15.03 10.89
C GLY A 83 3.36 14.32 9.86
N PHE A 84 3.60 13.04 9.57
CA PHE A 84 2.86 12.30 8.55
C PHE A 84 2.14 11.10 9.14
N GLU A 85 0.98 10.82 8.59
CA GLU A 85 0.25 9.57 8.74
C GLU A 85 0.15 8.88 7.39
N CYS A 86 -0.31 7.64 7.36
CA CYS A 86 -0.46 6.92 6.11
C CYS A 86 -1.80 6.22 5.99
N GLU A 87 -2.21 6.01 4.74
CA GLU A 87 -3.32 5.15 4.38
C GLU A 87 -2.78 3.94 3.60
N VAL A 88 -3.10 2.76 4.07
CA VAL A 88 -2.75 1.49 3.42
C VAL A 88 -3.94 1.03 2.60
N ILE A 89 -3.79 0.96 1.29
CA ILE A 89 -4.89 0.72 0.35
C ILE A 89 -4.62 -0.55 -0.45
N GLY A 90 -5.50 -1.55 -0.30
CA GLY A 90 -5.42 -2.79 -1.06
C GLY A 90 -6.12 -2.70 -2.41
N HIS A 91 -5.52 -3.33 -3.42
CA HIS A 91 -6.06 -3.44 -4.78
C HIS A 91 -5.85 -4.85 -5.33
N THR A 92 -6.79 -5.31 -6.12
CA THR A 92 -6.70 -6.57 -6.85
C THR A 92 -6.84 -6.33 -8.36
N ASP A 93 -6.60 -7.38 -9.14
CA ASP A 93 -7.05 -7.41 -10.52
C ASP A 93 -8.52 -7.86 -10.61
N ASN A 94 -9.03 -8.11 -11.82
CA ASN A 94 -10.41 -8.52 -12.07
C ASN A 94 -10.65 -10.03 -12.00
N VAL A 95 -9.64 -10.83 -11.69
CA VAL A 95 -9.81 -12.28 -11.54
C VAL A 95 -10.57 -12.57 -10.25
N ARG A 96 -11.69 -13.28 -10.36
CA ARG A 96 -12.53 -13.60 -9.21
C ARG A 96 -11.84 -14.55 -8.25
N VAL A 97 -12.11 -14.34 -6.97
CA VAL A 97 -11.80 -15.33 -5.93
C VAL A 97 -12.68 -16.56 -6.15
N SER A 98 -12.13 -17.63 -6.71
CA SER A 98 -12.86 -18.83 -7.08
C SER A 98 -12.50 -20.06 -6.23
N ASN A 99 -11.27 -20.13 -5.71
CA ASN A 99 -10.84 -21.23 -4.85
C ASN A 99 -11.68 -21.26 -3.55
N PRO A 100 -12.34 -22.39 -3.20
CA PRO A 100 -13.20 -22.46 -2.03
C PRO A 100 -12.51 -22.12 -0.71
N ALA A 101 -11.26 -22.50 -0.52
CA ALA A 101 -10.49 -22.19 0.69
C ALA A 101 -10.20 -20.68 0.77
N THR A 102 -9.88 -20.04 -0.35
CA THR A 102 -9.68 -18.59 -0.43
C THR A 102 -10.99 -17.85 -0.15
N ARG A 103 -12.10 -18.28 -0.74
CA ARG A 103 -13.44 -17.68 -0.54
C ARG A 103 -13.93 -17.80 0.90
N ALA A 104 -13.54 -18.83 1.62
CA ALA A 104 -13.88 -18.99 3.04
C ALA A 104 -13.25 -17.90 3.91
N LYS A 105 -12.08 -17.42 3.54
CA LYS A 105 -11.33 -16.36 4.25
C LYS A 105 -11.59 -14.97 3.67
N HIS A 106 -11.72 -14.89 2.35
CA HIS A 106 -11.87 -13.64 1.60
C HIS A 106 -13.05 -13.79 0.65
N LYS A 107 -14.19 -13.26 1.03
CA LYS A 107 -15.46 -13.45 0.33
C LYS A 107 -15.41 -13.05 -1.16
N ASN A 108 -14.68 -11.96 -1.47
CA ASN A 108 -14.47 -11.45 -2.83
C ASN A 108 -13.19 -10.60 -2.88
N ASN A 109 -12.92 -10.00 -4.03
CA ASN A 109 -11.72 -9.15 -4.23
C ASN A 109 -11.66 -7.94 -3.30
N THR A 110 -12.78 -7.36 -2.94
CA THR A 110 -12.82 -6.23 -1.99
C THR A 110 -12.36 -6.69 -0.60
N TYR A 111 -12.87 -7.82 -0.11
CA TYR A 111 -12.42 -8.41 1.17
C TYR A 111 -10.94 -8.75 1.13
N LEU A 112 -10.47 -9.40 0.06
CA LEU A 112 -9.05 -9.74 -0.09
C LEU A 112 -8.17 -8.48 -0.07
N ALA A 113 -8.57 -7.44 -0.79
CA ALA A 113 -7.87 -6.15 -0.83
C ALA A 113 -7.75 -5.53 0.57
N VAL A 114 -8.85 -5.45 1.31
CA VAL A 114 -8.88 -4.90 2.69
C VAL A 114 -8.07 -5.77 3.64
N HIS A 115 -8.21 -7.09 3.57
CA HIS A 115 -7.46 -8.00 4.44
C HIS A 115 -5.95 -7.91 4.22
N ARG A 116 -5.51 -7.74 2.97
CA ARG A 116 -4.10 -7.50 2.65
C ARG A 116 -3.59 -6.17 3.20
N ALA A 117 -4.39 -5.12 3.11
CA ALA A 117 -4.07 -3.83 3.73
C ALA A 117 -3.96 -3.95 5.25
N ILE A 118 -4.85 -4.70 5.89
CA ILE A 118 -4.80 -4.99 7.34
C ILE A 118 -3.51 -5.74 7.71
N SER A 119 -3.09 -6.72 6.91
CA SER A 119 -1.84 -7.46 7.17
C SER A 119 -0.62 -6.56 7.14
N VAL A 120 -0.54 -5.65 6.19
CA VAL A 120 0.55 -4.65 6.12
C VAL A 120 0.50 -3.72 7.33
N ARG A 121 -0.68 -3.20 7.68
CA ARG A 121 -0.86 -2.37 8.88
C ARG A 121 -0.42 -3.10 10.15
N THR A 122 -0.86 -4.33 10.32
CA THR A 122 -0.51 -5.15 11.49
C THR A 122 1.01 -5.33 11.61
N ALA A 123 1.68 -5.55 10.49
CA ALA A 123 3.14 -5.67 10.46
C ALA A 123 3.85 -4.36 10.80
N LEU A 124 3.37 -3.22 10.30
CA LEU A 124 3.89 -1.90 10.65
C LEU A 124 3.72 -1.59 12.14
N VAL A 125 2.56 -1.88 12.70
CA VAL A 125 2.29 -1.70 14.14
C VAL A 125 3.20 -2.63 14.97
N GLY A 126 3.35 -3.87 14.55
CA GLY A 126 4.27 -4.84 15.17
C GLY A 126 5.74 -4.39 15.12
N ALA A 127 6.12 -3.61 14.13
CA ALA A 127 7.44 -3.02 13.98
C ALA A 127 7.60 -1.67 14.69
N GLY A 128 6.59 -1.21 15.44
CA GLY A 128 6.69 -0.05 16.31
C GLY A 128 5.99 1.23 15.83
N VAL A 129 5.26 1.20 14.72
CA VAL A 129 4.48 2.36 14.27
C VAL A 129 3.21 2.51 15.11
N ASN A 130 2.95 3.72 15.58
CA ASN A 130 1.73 4.02 16.33
C ASN A 130 0.49 3.72 15.47
N PRO A 131 -0.43 2.85 15.93
CA PRO A 131 -1.62 2.48 15.15
C PRO A 131 -2.53 3.66 14.82
N ALA A 132 -2.50 4.74 15.58
CA ALA A 132 -3.27 5.96 15.30
C ALA A 132 -2.82 6.69 14.02
N ARG A 133 -1.64 6.38 13.50
CA ARG A 133 -1.08 6.98 12.28
C ARG A 133 -1.43 6.22 11.01
N ILE A 134 -2.13 5.09 11.11
CA ILE A 134 -2.33 4.19 9.98
C ILE A 134 -3.82 3.86 9.84
N LYS A 135 -4.40 4.23 8.73
CA LYS A 135 -5.73 3.74 8.33
C LYS A 135 -5.63 2.77 7.16
N VAL A 136 -6.64 1.95 6.97
CA VAL A 136 -6.72 0.97 5.89
C VAL A 136 -7.94 1.21 5.03
N ALA A 137 -7.80 0.87 3.75
CA ALA A 137 -8.88 0.89 2.79
C ALA A 137 -8.66 -0.21 1.74
N GLY A 138 -9.68 -0.50 0.97
CA GLY A 138 -9.58 -1.44 -0.15
C GLY A 138 -10.55 -1.09 -1.25
N TYR A 139 -10.05 -1.07 -2.47
CA TYR A 139 -10.88 -0.84 -3.66
C TYR A 139 -11.21 -2.12 -4.40
N GLY A 140 -10.59 -3.25 -4.04
CA GLY A 140 -10.73 -4.47 -4.81
C GLY A 140 -10.20 -4.27 -6.24
N GLU A 141 -10.98 -4.65 -7.24
CA GLU A 141 -10.63 -4.53 -8.66
C GLU A 141 -10.91 -3.15 -9.30
N TYR A 142 -11.54 -2.23 -8.57
CA TYR A 142 -12.19 -1.05 -9.13
C TYR A 142 -11.29 0.17 -9.33
N ARG A 143 -10.00 0.06 -9.07
CA ARG A 143 -8.99 1.11 -9.29
C ARG A 143 -7.76 0.56 -10.01
N PRO A 144 -7.90 0.03 -11.23
CA PRO A 144 -6.76 -0.51 -11.96
C PRO A 144 -5.79 0.61 -12.39
N VAL A 145 -4.49 0.30 -12.37
CA VAL A 145 -3.44 1.18 -12.89
C VAL A 145 -3.09 0.86 -14.34
N VAL A 146 -3.42 -0.37 -14.77
CA VAL A 146 -3.31 -0.83 -16.17
C VAL A 146 -4.58 -1.58 -16.55
N ALA A 147 -4.83 -1.74 -17.84
CA ALA A 147 -5.95 -2.53 -18.31
C ALA A 147 -5.80 -4.00 -17.90
N ASN A 148 -6.88 -4.60 -17.37
CA ASN A 148 -6.91 -6.02 -17.07
C ASN A 148 -7.11 -6.83 -18.36
N THR A 149 -6.50 -8.00 -18.41
CA THR A 149 -6.76 -9.05 -19.40
C THR A 149 -7.73 -10.09 -18.81
N ASN A 150 -8.09 -11.12 -19.60
CA ASN A 150 -8.86 -12.26 -19.10
C ASN A 150 -8.15 -13.03 -17.95
N LYS A 151 -6.84 -12.87 -17.84
CA LYS A 151 -6.00 -13.47 -16.77
C LYS A 151 -5.60 -12.45 -15.69
N GLY A 152 -6.23 -11.27 -15.69
CA GLY A 152 -5.89 -10.18 -14.80
C GLY A 152 -4.67 -9.38 -15.26
N ALA A 153 -4.05 -8.67 -14.32
CA ALA A 153 -2.81 -7.95 -14.53
C ALA A 153 -2.04 -7.81 -13.22
N ALA A 154 -0.79 -8.25 -13.22
CA ALA A 154 0.05 -8.27 -12.03
C ALA A 154 0.20 -6.88 -11.38
N GLN A 155 0.31 -5.83 -12.20
CA GLN A 155 0.47 -4.45 -11.73
C GLN A 155 -0.76 -3.93 -10.96
N ASN A 156 -1.95 -4.51 -11.19
CA ASN A 156 -3.16 -4.15 -10.46
C ASN A 156 -3.23 -4.84 -9.08
N ARG A 157 -2.52 -5.95 -8.89
CA ARG A 157 -2.41 -6.66 -7.62
C ARG A 157 -1.34 -5.98 -6.75
N ARG A 158 -1.75 -5.00 -5.97
CA ARG A 158 -0.84 -4.17 -5.21
C ARG A 158 -1.45 -3.70 -3.88
N VAL A 159 -0.58 -3.32 -2.96
CA VAL A 159 -0.95 -2.54 -1.78
C VAL A 159 -0.20 -1.21 -1.85
N GLU A 160 -0.92 -0.12 -1.80
CA GLU A 160 -0.35 1.22 -1.80
C GLU A 160 -0.33 1.79 -0.39
N ILE A 161 0.78 2.44 -0.03
CA ILE A 161 0.88 3.22 1.20
C ILE A 161 1.05 4.68 0.79
N VAL A 162 0.04 5.48 1.08
CA VAL A 162 0.00 6.92 0.74
C VAL A 162 0.25 7.72 2.02
N PHE A 163 1.28 8.56 1.99
CA PHE A 163 1.61 9.44 3.11
C PHE A 163 0.91 10.78 2.96
N THR A 164 0.30 11.23 4.04
CA THR A 164 -0.38 12.52 4.12
C THR A 164 0.04 13.25 5.39
N SER A 165 -0.05 14.59 5.37
CA SER A 165 0.22 15.38 6.57
C SER A 165 -0.76 15.00 7.68
N SER A 166 -0.24 14.80 8.89
CA SER A 166 -1.08 14.49 10.04
C SER A 166 -1.91 15.70 10.44
N THR A 167 -3.19 15.44 10.75
CA THR A 167 -4.14 16.45 11.30
C THR A 167 -4.21 16.41 12.81
N MET A 168 -3.47 15.53 13.44
CA MET A 168 -3.41 15.39 14.91
C MET A 168 -2.44 16.38 15.55
#